data_5408414061ca21c3385e8bcaf26a7d31
#
_entry.id   5408414061ca21c3385e8bcaf26a7d31
#
_cell.length_a   1.000
_cell.length_b   1.000
_cell.length_c   1.000
_cell.angle_alpha   90.00
_cell.angle_beta   90.00
_cell.angle_gamma   90.00
#
_symmetry.space_group_name_H-M   'P 1'
#
loop_
_entity.id
_entity.type
_entity.pdbx_description
1 polymer ?
#
loop_
_entity_poly.entity_id
_entity_poly.type
_entity_poly.pdbx_seq_one_letter_code
_entity_poly.pdbx_strand_id
1 'polypeptide(L)'
;MAMTKLFESRWHQANHITVTYLKRLFNDHFLVFLVIAFGAGVLGYRALVTDSRHVQLWQSPWLIAAVVLWLVVGLQFGALITYFKPADALFLMGSDQQLIKHYLPRAFAVSYGWAVVWQSAAIGLIVPILWQIGGMSSWRLALLWGIVLAYKGQLLLVARQRLFLTLQQSDHDWRRVIRAIIYRVVIPVGLLTLVLIVPQKWLGLVGPTLLIILCLAGYRYWLTATRAKSLAINWPIAIAQAQQHEQRVYRFYASFAEIPNQPRTIKRRRYLDGVIKTLTKRRSVMYRLYLIRLARDNDSLPLVMRLAVLGLLLVWALAQAPIWLVAVIAAAVLYLITFQLLPLYTNTQQTLWTRLLPVSSATQQQAFITLNQQLNGLVAGLLVLASWPHGWVTMGATLISVVVMWLFLSRVYLPKQLNKKRF
;
A
#
# COMPACT_ATOMS: atom_id res chain seq x y z
N MET A 1 -28.53 -23.79 3.08
CA MET A 1 -29.03 -22.42 3.37
C MET A 1 -28.37 -21.76 4.59
N ALA A 2 -28.15 -22.44 5.71
CA ALA A 2 -27.52 -21.83 6.90
C ALA A 2 -26.10 -21.30 6.66
N MET A 3 -25.25 -22.00 5.92
CA MET A 3 -23.86 -21.62 5.67
C MET A 3 -23.68 -20.42 4.72
N THR A 4 -24.58 -20.21 3.78
CA THR A 4 -24.60 -19.00 2.94
C THR A 4 -24.98 -17.77 3.75
N LYS A 5 -26.00 -17.87 4.61
CA LYS A 5 -26.41 -16.81 5.53
C LYS A 5 -25.30 -16.45 6.51
N LEU A 6 -24.52 -17.45 6.99
CA LEU A 6 -23.38 -17.22 7.87
C LEU A 6 -22.30 -16.35 7.18
N PHE A 7 -21.97 -16.66 5.92
CA PHE A 7 -21.03 -15.84 5.16
C PHE A 7 -21.56 -14.42 4.95
N GLU A 8 -22.81 -14.28 4.52
CA GLU A 8 -23.45 -12.98 4.28
C GLU A 8 -23.47 -12.10 5.52
N SER A 9 -23.84 -12.67 6.68
CA SER A 9 -23.82 -11.97 7.95
C SER A 9 -22.41 -11.44 8.30
N ARG A 10 -21.37 -12.26 8.14
CA ARG A 10 -19.98 -11.86 8.39
C ARG A 10 -19.50 -10.79 7.42
N TRP A 11 -19.87 -10.94 6.15
CA TRP A 11 -19.56 -9.97 5.12
C TRP A 11 -20.22 -8.61 5.37
N HIS A 12 -21.51 -8.60 5.74
CA HIS A 12 -22.20 -7.38 6.13
C HIS A 12 -21.56 -6.73 7.35
N GLN A 13 -21.21 -7.50 8.37
CA GLN A 13 -20.50 -6.98 9.54
C GLN A 13 -19.15 -6.35 9.17
N ALA A 14 -18.35 -7.01 8.34
CA ALA A 14 -17.08 -6.49 7.88
C ALA A 14 -17.24 -5.22 7.03
N ASN A 15 -18.25 -5.17 6.15
CA ASN A 15 -18.55 -3.99 5.36
C ASN A 15 -19.04 -2.82 6.22
N HIS A 16 -19.87 -3.06 7.22
CA HIS A 16 -20.31 -2.04 8.15
C HIS A 16 -19.13 -1.39 8.89
N ILE A 17 -18.20 -2.21 9.37
CA ILE A 17 -16.96 -1.74 9.99
C ILE A 17 -16.16 -0.90 8.98
N THR A 18 -15.99 -1.39 7.75
CA THR A 18 -15.29 -0.70 6.66
C THR A 18 -15.90 0.67 6.38
N VAL A 19 -17.21 0.74 6.20
CA VAL A 19 -17.93 2.00 5.93
C VAL A 19 -17.80 2.98 7.10
N THR A 20 -17.86 2.50 8.34
CA THR A 20 -17.69 3.34 9.53
C THR A 20 -16.31 3.99 9.57
N TYR A 21 -15.25 3.23 9.26
CA TYR A 21 -13.90 3.79 9.21
C TYR A 21 -13.67 4.70 7.99
N LEU A 22 -14.23 4.35 6.83
CA LEU A 22 -14.18 5.20 5.64
C LEU A 22 -14.87 6.56 5.87
N LYS A 23 -16.03 6.58 6.52
CA LYS A 23 -16.71 7.85 6.88
C LYS A 23 -15.86 8.73 7.79
N ARG A 24 -15.09 8.16 8.70
CA ARG A 24 -14.16 8.93 9.55
C ARG A 24 -12.94 9.43 8.79
N LEU A 25 -12.51 8.70 7.76
CA LEU A 25 -11.39 9.06 6.91
C LEU A 25 -11.74 10.23 5.99
N PHE A 26 -12.94 10.22 5.40
CA PHE A 26 -13.45 11.28 4.51
C PHE A 26 -14.04 12.43 5.32
N ASN A 27 -13.18 13.08 6.13
CA ASN A 27 -13.53 14.36 6.72
C ASN A 27 -13.47 15.45 5.64
N ASP A 28 -14.28 16.51 5.78
CA ASP A 28 -14.49 17.57 4.76
C ASP A 28 -13.18 18.15 4.21
N HIS A 29 -12.21 18.40 5.07
CA HIS A 29 -10.90 18.92 4.66
C HIS A 29 -10.08 17.92 3.83
N PHE A 30 -10.15 16.64 4.15
CA PHE A 30 -9.45 15.59 3.39
C PHE A 30 -10.11 15.36 2.03
N LEU A 31 -11.43 15.45 1.97
CA LEU A 31 -12.20 15.32 0.72
C LEU A 31 -11.86 16.45 -0.27
N VAL A 32 -11.79 17.69 0.20
CA VAL A 32 -11.37 18.83 -0.64
C VAL A 32 -9.95 18.63 -1.17
N PHE A 33 -9.01 18.22 -0.29
CA PHE A 33 -7.64 17.92 -0.72
C PHE A 33 -7.61 16.80 -1.77
N LEU A 34 -8.37 15.74 -1.57
CA LEU A 34 -8.44 14.59 -2.50
C LEU A 34 -9.01 14.99 -3.86
N VAL A 35 -10.04 15.83 -3.89
CA VAL A 35 -10.63 16.35 -5.14
C VAL A 35 -9.61 17.19 -5.90
N ILE A 36 -8.89 18.09 -5.22
CA ILE A 36 -7.85 18.92 -5.84
C ILE A 36 -6.70 18.05 -6.35
N ALA A 37 -6.21 17.11 -5.52
CA ALA A 37 -5.12 16.21 -5.90
C ALA A 37 -5.51 15.30 -7.07
N PHE A 38 -6.75 14.79 -7.08
CA PHE A 38 -7.27 13.97 -8.17
C PHE A 38 -7.41 14.80 -9.45
N GLY A 39 -7.97 16.02 -9.37
CA GLY A 39 -8.09 16.92 -10.50
C GLY A 39 -6.74 17.28 -11.10
N ALA A 40 -5.77 17.66 -10.27
CA ALA A 40 -4.41 17.93 -10.72
C ALA A 40 -3.74 16.68 -11.33
N GLY A 41 -3.95 15.50 -10.71
CA GLY A 41 -3.46 14.22 -11.24
C GLY A 41 -4.04 13.89 -12.62
N VAL A 42 -5.34 14.09 -12.83
CA VAL A 42 -6.00 13.87 -14.12
C VAL A 42 -5.48 14.84 -15.19
N LEU A 43 -5.30 16.13 -14.85
CA LEU A 43 -4.76 17.11 -15.80
C LEU A 43 -3.30 16.79 -16.16
N GLY A 44 -2.46 16.47 -15.19
CA GLY A 44 -1.07 16.04 -15.44
C GLY A 44 -0.99 14.75 -16.25
N TYR A 45 -1.85 13.79 -15.97
CA TYR A 45 -1.94 12.55 -16.73
C TYR A 45 -2.38 12.79 -18.17
N ARG A 46 -3.38 13.66 -18.38
CA ARG A 46 -3.84 14.07 -19.72
C ARG A 46 -2.69 14.74 -20.50
N ALA A 47 -1.95 15.65 -19.87
CA ALA A 47 -0.80 16.30 -20.51
C ALA A 47 0.27 15.27 -20.95
N LEU A 48 0.58 14.28 -20.10
CA LEU A 48 1.51 13.20 -20.45
C LEU A 48 1.03 12.35 -21.63
N VAL A 49 -0.26 12.08 -21.73
CA VAL A 49 -0.83 11.21 -22.77
C VAL A 49 -1.00 11.93 -24.10
N THR A 50 -1.30 13.24 -24.08
CA THR A 50 -1.56 14.04 -25.31
C THR A 50 -0.29 14.63 -25.94
N ASP A 51 0.83 14.66 -25.25
CA ASP A 51 2.09 15.17 -25.81
C ASP A 51 2.68 14.20 -26.84
N SER A 52 2.71 14.64 -28.11
CA SER A 52 3.23 13.87 -29.25
C SER A 52 4.70 13.41 -29.09
N ARG A 53 5.48 14.08 -28.23
CA ARG A 53 6.87 13.68 -27.93
C ARG A 53 6.95 12.31 -27.27
N HIS A 54 5.90 11.87 -26.59
CA HIS A 54 5.85 10.58 -25.89
C HIS A 54 5.52 9.40 -26.82
N VAL A 55 5.07 9.62 -28.04
CA VAL A 55 4.86 8.53 -29.03
C VAL A 55 6.14 7.74 -29.30
N GLN A 56 7.30 8.43 -29.33
CA GLN A 56 8.60 7.76 -29.47
C GLN A 56 8.96 6.89 -28.24
N LEU A 57 8.46 7.22 -27.06
CA LEU A 57 8.68 6.45 -25.84
C LEU A 57 8.02 5.07 -25.88
N TRP A 58 6.92 4.89 -26.65
CA TRP A 58 6.26 3.59 -26.78
C TRP A 58 7.12 2.57 -27.51
N GLN A 59 7.99 3.02 -28.42
CA GLN A 59 8.97 2.15 -29.09
C GLN A 59 10.08 1.69 -28.13
N SER A 60 10.17 2.32 -26.96
CA SER A 60 11.11 1.94 -25.92
C SER A 60 10.64 0.68 -25.18
N PRO A 61 11.47 -0.37 -25.09
CA PRO A 61 11.12 -1.59 -24.34
C PRO A 61 10.87 -1.31 -22.86
N TRP A 62 11.36 -0.21 -22.31
CA TRP A 62 11.15 0.20 -20.94
C TRP A 62 9.71 0.57 -20.61
N LEU A 63 8.99 1.19 -21.54
CA LEU A 63 7.58 1.54 -21.29
C LEU A 63 6.71 0.27 -21.28
N ILE A 64 6.95 -0.67 -22.20
CA ILE A 64 6.27 -1.97 -22.20
C ILE A 64 6.54 -2.71 -20.88
N ALA A 65 7.81 -2.73 -20.44
CA ALA A 65 8.19 -3.34 -19.17
C ALA A 65 7.49 -2.65 -17.97
N ALA A 66 7.37 -1.32 -17.96
CA ALA A 66 6.66 -0.58 -16.93
C ALA A 66 5.17 -0.92 -16.88
N VAL A 67 4.50 -1.01 -18.05
CA VAL A 67 3.10 -1.41 -18.16
C VAL A 67 2.90 -2.85 -17.67
N VAL A 68 3.76 -3.78 -18.09
CA VAL A 68 3.69 -5.18 -17.64
C VAL A 68 3.91 -5.25 -16.13
N LEU A 69 4.90 -4.55 -15.60
CA LEU A 69 5.17 -4.50 -14.16
C LEU A 69 3.96 -3.96 -13.38
N TRP A 70 3.35 -2.87 -13.84
CA TRP A 70 2.14 -2.31 -13.24
C TRP A 70 1.00 -3.32 -13.18
N LEU A 71 0.71 -4.01 -14.29
CA LEU A 71 -0.36 -5.02 -14.36
C LEU A 71 -0.05 -6.22 -13.46
N VAL A 72 1.20 -6.67 -13.42
CA VAL A 72 1.63 -7.78 -12.54
C VAL A 72 1.52 -7.39 -11.07
N VAL A 73 1.90 -6.16 -10.71
CA VAL A 73 1.70 -5.61 -9.37
C VAL A 73 0.19 -5.53 -9.07
N GLY A 74 -0.61 -5.04 -10.00
CA GLY A 74 -2.07 -5.02 -9.90
C GLY A 74 -2.67 -6.41 -9.60
N LEU A 75 -2.18 -7.46 -10.27
CA LEU A 75 -2.60 -8.84 -10.04
C LEU A 75 -2.33 -9.34 -8.61
N GLN A 76 -1.38 -8.77 -7.87
CA GLN A 76 -1.13 -9.15 -6.47
C GLN A 76 -2.20 -8.60 -5.51
N PHE A 77 -2.91 -7.54 -5.87
CA PHE A 77 -3.99 -6.99 -5.05
C PHE A 77 -5.24 -7.87 -5.13
N GLY A 78 -5.92 -8.02 -3.98
CA GLY A 78 -7.10 -8.86 -3.83
C GLY A 78 -6.73 -10.31 -3.49
N ALA A 79 -7.11 -10.74 -2.30
CA ALA A 79 -6.96 -12.10 -1.79
C ALA A 79 -8.32 -12.77 -1.65
N LEU A 80 -8.34 -14.08 -1.49
CA LEU A 80 -9.54 -14.82 -1.15
C LEU A 80 -9.97 -14.44 0.28
N ILE A 81 -11.18 -13.90 0.43
CA ILE A 81 -11.75 -13.41 1.68
C ILE A 81 -12.68 -14.47 2.23
N THR A 82 -12.32 -15.07 3.36
CA THR A 82 -13.10 -16.18 3.93
C THR A 82 -13.80 -15.84 5.25
N TYR A 83 -13.39 -14.80 5.97
CA TYR A 83 -13.94 -14.39 7.28
C TYR A 83 -13.99 -15.51 8.33
N PHE A 84 -13.11 -16.52 8.27
CA PHE A 84 -13.02 -17.55 9.29
C PHE A 84 -12.47 -16.99 10.59
N LYS A 85 -13.09 -17.43 11.72
CA LYS A 85 -12.68 -17.04 13.08
C LYS A 85 -12.05 -18.24 13.81
N PRO A 86 -11.20 -18.03 14.82
CA PRO A 86 -10.62 -19.14 15.60
C PRO A 86 -11.63 -20.11 16.18
N ALA A 87 -12.80 -19.59 16.61
CA ALA A 87 -13.88 -20.42 17.14
C ALA A 87 -14.48 -21.42 16.11
N ASP A 88 -14.38 -21.11 14.81
CA ASP A 88 -14.94 -21.95 13.75
C ASP A 88 -14.29 -23.33 13.70
N ALA A 89 -13.02 -23.43 14.06
CA ALA A 89 -12.32 -24.71 14.13
C ALA A 89 -12.96 -25.69 15.13
N LEU A 90 -13.59 -25.15 16.19
CA LEU A 90 -14.26 -25.98 17.19
C LEU A 90 -15.72 -26.29 16.80
N PHE A 91 -16.44 -25.29 16.30
CA PHE A 91 -17.90 -25.41 16.11
C PHE A 91 -18.29 -25.88 14.71
N LEU A 92 -17.44 -25.72 13.69
CA LEU A 92 -17.77 -26.02 12.30
C LEU A 92 -16.97 -27.19 11.70
N MET A 93 -16.06 -27.81 12.47
CA MET A 93 -15.22 -28.92 11.98
C MET A 93 -16.03 -30.10 11.42
N GLY A 94 -17.19 -30.41 11.99
CA GLY A 94 -18.08 -31.46 11.48
C GLY A 94 -18.88 -31.09 10.23
N SER A 95 -18.85 -29.82 9.82
CA SER A 95 -19.66 -29.29 8.71
C SER A 95 -18.83 -28.94 7.46
N ASP A 96 -17.60 -29.45 7.35
CA ASP A 96 -16.65 -29.12 6.27
C ASP A 96 -17.26 -29.23 4.87
N GLN A 97 -18.02 -30.30 4.59
CA GLN A 97 -18.64 -30.49 3.29
C GLN A 97 -19.67 -29.41 2.94
N GLN A 98 -20.45 -28.94 3.94
CA GLN A 98 -21.42 -27.87 3.73
C GLN A 98 -20.72 -26.53 3.50
N LEU A 99 -19.60 -26.29 4.20
CA LEU A 99 -18.76 -25.11 4.00
C LEU A 99 -18.14 -25.10 2.60
N ILE A 100 -17.66 -26.23 2.13
CA ILE A 100 -17.07 -26.36 0.78
C ILE A 100 -18.12 -26.12 -0.29
N LYS A 101 -19.35 -26.61 -0.11
CA LYS A 101 -20.44 -26.50 -1.11
C LYS A 101 -21.12 -25.13 -1.11
N HIS A 102 -21.28 -24.47 0.03
CA HIS A 102 -22.13 -23.29 0.14
C HIS A 102 -21.38 -22.02 0.61
N TYR A 103 -20.42 -22.14 1.53
CA TYR A 103 -19.68 -21.01 2.06
C TYR A 103 -18.54 -20.55 1.15
N LEU A 104 -17.65 -21.48 0.74
CA LEU A 104 -16.48 -21.15 -0.08
C LEU A 104 -16.82 -20.64 -1.48
N PRO A 105 -17.86 -21.13 -2.19
CA PRO A 105 -18.26 -20.53 -3.48
C PRO A 105 -18.72 -19.08 -3.35
N ARG A 106 -19.46 -18.75 -2.26
CA ARG A 106 -19.87 -17.37 -1.98
C ARG A 106 -18.65 -16.48 -1.66
N ALA A 107 -17.75 -16.98 -0.82
CA ALA A 107 -16.49 -16.31 -0.52
C ALA A 107 -15.66 -16.04 -1.79
N PHE A 108 -15.60 -17.00 -2.69
CA PHE A 108 -14.94 -16.85 -3.99
C PHE A 108 -15.64 -15.80 -4.87
N ALA A 109 -16.97 -15.85 -4.99
CA ALA A 109 -17.72 -14.91 -5.83
C ALA A 109 -17.54 -13.46 -5.37
N VAL A 110 -17.64 -13.20 -4.06
CA VAL A 110 -17.42 -11.87 -3.49
C VAL A 110 -15.96 -11.41 -3.68
N SER A 111 -14.99 -12.30 -3.44
CA SER A 111 -13.57 -11.99 -3.63
C SER A 111 -13.23 -11.71 -5.09
N TYR A 112 -13.83 -12.46 -6.01
CA TYR A 112 -13.65 -12.25 -7.44
C TYR A 112 -14.32 -10.96 -7.92
N GLY A 113 -15.52 -10.64 -7.41
CA GLY A 113 -16.17 -9.36 -7.69
C GLY A 113 -15.30 -8.16 -7.31
N TRP A 114 -14.73 -8.15 -6.11
CA TRP A 114 -13.76 -7.14 -5.70
C TRP A 114 -12.50 -7.14 -6.58
N ALA A 115 -12.00 -8.32 -6.95
CA ALA A 115 -10.85 -8.42 -7.84
C ALA A 115 -11.15 -7.83 -9.22
N VAL A 116 -12.35 -8.03 -9.80
CA VAL A 116 -12.79 -7.42 -11.05
C VAL A 116 -12.73 -5.89 -10.95
N VAL A 117 -13.25 -5.30 -9.88
CA VAL A 117 -13.21 -3.84 -9.67
C VAL A 117 -11.77 -3.33 -9.64
N TRP A 118 -10.90 -3.94 -8.84
CA TRP A 118 -9.50 -3.53 -8.73
C TRP A 118 -8.70 -3.69 -10.02
N GLN A 119 -8.87 -4.82 -10.73
CA GLN A 119 -8.19 -5.05 -12.00
C GLN A 119 -8.68 -4.11 -13.10
N SER A 120 -10.00 -3.85 -13.15
CA SER A 120 -10.56 -2.89 -14.10
C SER A 120 -10.05 -1.47 -13.84
N ALA A 121 -9.94 -1.06 -12.58
CA ALA A 121 -9.33 0.22 -12.23
C ALA A 121 -7.85 0.30 -12.63
N ALA A 122 -7.06 -0.76 -12.35
CA ALA A 122 -5.65 -0.82 -12.73
C ALA A 122 -5.43 -0.76 -14.25
N ILE A 123 -6.28 -1.44 -15.02
CA ILE A 123 -6.24 -1.40 -16.49
C ILE A 123 -6.74 -0.04 -16.99
N GLY A 124 -7.83 0.49 -16.43
CA GLY A 124 -8.39 1.79 -16.79
C GLY A 124 -7.39 2.93 -16.72
N LEU A 125 -6.47 2.88 -15.75
CA LEU A 125 -5.36 3.85 -15.66
C LEU A 125 -4.36 3.75 -16.82
N ILE A 126 -4.23 2.59 -17.47
CA ILE A 126 -3.25 2.39 -18.54
C ILE A 126 -3.91 2.51 -19.94
N VAL A 127 -5.21 2.29 -20.04
CA VAL A 127 -5.93 2.32 -21.33
C VAL A 127 -5.63 3.55 -22.17
N PRO A 128 -5.63 4.80 -21.65
CA PRO A 128 -5.31 5.98 -22.44
C PRO A 128 -3.89 5.95 -23.02
N ILE A 129 -2.91 5.45 -22.24
CA ILE A 129 -1.51 5.30 -22.70
C ILE A 129 -1.45 4.26 -23.81
N LEU A 130 -2.07 3.10 -23.64
CA LEU A 130 -2.06 2.02 -24.62
C LEU A 130 -2.79 2.40 -25.92
N TRP A 131 -3.86 3.19 -25.82
CA TRP A 131 -4.64 3.61 -26.95
C TRP A 131 -3.96 4.75 -27.73
N GLN A 132 -3.59 5.86 -27.06
CA GLN A 132 -3.10 7.05 -27.72
C GLN A 132 -1.61 6.93 -28.11
N ILE A 133 -0.78 6.43 -27.20
CA ILE A 133 0.67 6.31 -27.42
C ILE A 133 0.98 4.97 -28.10
N GLY A 134 0.36 3.87 -27.65
CA GLY A 134 0.59 2.53 -28.18
C GLY A 134 -0.18 2.18 -29.46
N GLY A 135 -1.12 3.01 -29.90
CA GLY A 135 -1.95 2.75 -31.09
C GLY A 135 -2.74 1.43 -31.03
N MET A 136 -3.05 0.97 -29.81
CA MET A 136 -3.68 -0.34 -29.63
C MET A 136 -5.17 -0.31 -29.98
N SER A 137 -5.64 -1.35 -30.69
CA SER A 137 -7.05 -1.51 -31.02
C SER A 137 -7.88 -1.83 -29.78
N SER A 138 -9.15 -1.40 -29.78
CA SER A 138 -10.11 -1.69 -28.70
C SER A 138 -10.23 -3.18 -28.43
N TRP A 139 -10.12 -4.02 -29.46
CA TRP A 139 -10.14 -5.49 -29.36
C TRP A 139 -8.95 -6.00 -28.53
N ARG A 140 -7.74 -5.48 -28.74
CA ARG A 140 -6.55 -5.84 -27.95
C ARG A 140 -6.71 -5.47 -26.49
N LEU A 141 -7.27 -4.31 -26.20
CA LEU A 141 -7.55 -3.87 -24.84
C LEU A 141 -8.59 -4.76 -24.15
N ALA A 142 -9.65 -5.15 -24.87
CA ALA A 142 -10.67 -6.09 -24.36
C ALA A 142 -10.06 -7.47 -24.06
N LEU A 143 -9.21 -7.99 -24.94
CA LEU A 143 -8.47 -9.25 -24.70
C LEU A 143 -7.54 -9.16 -23.51
N LEU A 144 -6.78 -8.07 -23.37
CA LEU A 144 -5.90 -7.83 -22.23
C LEU A 144 -6.73 -7.87 -20.92
N TRP A 145 -7.84 -7.15 -20.89
CA TRP A 145 -8.74 -7.13 -19.75
C TRP A 145 -9.28 -8.52 -19.41
N GLY A 146 -9.77 -9.27 -20.41
CA GLY A 146 -10.27 -10.63 -20.25
C GLY A 146 -9.20 -11.59 -19.69
N ILE A 147 -7.98 -11.53 -20.23
CA ILE A 147 -6.85 -12.36 -19.79
C ILE A 147 -6.45 -12.05 -18.35
N VAL A 148 -6.35 -10.77 -17.98
CA VAL A 148 -6.04 -10.34 -16.61
C VAL A 148 -7.10 -10.85 -15.63
N LEU A 149 -8.39 -10.73 -15.96
CA LEU A 149 -9.48 -11.22 -15.13
C LEU A 149 -9.49 -12.75 -15.01
N ALA A 150 -9.33 -13.47 -16.13
CA ALA A 150 -9.27 -14.93 -16.14
C ALA A 150 -8.07 -15.42 -15.30
N TYR A 151 -6.92 -14.80 -15.45
CA TYR A 151 -5.73 -15.14 -14.69
C TYR A 151 -5.90 -14.84 -13.18
N LYS A 152 -6.53 -13.72 -12.85
CA LYS A 152 -6.87 -13.41 -11.45
C LYS A 152 -7.82 -14.44 -10.85
N GLY A 153 -8.82 -14.89 -11.60
CA GLY A 153 -9.69 -15.97 -11.18
C GLY A 153 -8.91 -17.24 -10.83
N GLN A 154 -7.90 -17.61 -11.64
CA GLN A 154 -7.04 -18.76 -11.35
C GLN A 154 -6.22 -18.58 -10.08
N LEU A 155 -5.64 -17.40 -9.84
CA LEU A 155 -4.91 -17.13 -8.61
C LEU A 155 -5.78 -17.30 -7.36
N LEU A 156 -7.05 -16.89 -7.44
CA LEU A 156 -8.03 -17.08 -6.35
C LEU A 156 -8.43 -18.56 -6.20
N LEU A 157 -8.56 -19.33 -7.30
CA LEU A 157 -8.82 -20.77 -7.24
C LEU A 157 -7.66 -21.54 -6.62
N VAL A 158 -6.43 -21.19 -6.96
CA VAL A 158 -5.23 -21.76 -6.31
C VAL A 158 -5.19 -21.40 -4.82
N ALA A 159 -5.57 -20.17 -4.46
CA ALA A 159 -5.68 -19.77 -3.05
C ALA A 159 -6.75 -20.57 -2.31
N ARG A 160 -7.88 -20.87 -2.96
CA ARG A 160 -8.94 -21.73 -2.41
C ARG A 160 -8.43 -23.16 -2.18
N GLN A 161 -7.69 -23.75 -3.13
CA GLN A 161 -7.15 -25.10 -2.98
C GLN A 161 -6.19 -25.25 -1.81
N ARG A 162 -5.44 -24.21 -1.48
CA ARG A 162 -4.54 -24.20 -0.29
C ARG A 162 -5.27 -24.36 1.03
N LEU A 163 -6.58 -24.17 1.06
CA LEU A 163 -7.41 -24.36 2.25
C LEU A 163 -7.71 -25.85 2.54
N PHE A 164 -7.36 -26.78 1.65
CA PHE A 164 -7.66 -28.20 1.83
C PHE A 164 -6.45 -29.02 2.28
N LEU A 165 -6.66 -29.94 3.22
CA LEU A 165 -5.63 -30.78 3.80
C LEU A 165 -4.99 -31.74 2.78
N THR A 166 -5.83 -32.35 1.92
CA THR A 166 -5.43 -33.39 0.96
C THR A 166 -4.53 -32.89 -0.17
N LEU A 167 -4.52 -31.58 -0.40
CA LEU A 167 -3.73 -30.96 -1.47
C LEU A 167 -2.43 -30.33 -0.97
N GLN A 168 -2.15 -30.43 0.33
CA GLN A 168 -0.93 -29.91 0.91
C GLN A 168 0.17 -30.97 0.85
N GLN A 169 0.85 -31.06 -0.30
CA GLN A 169 2.07 -31.84 -0.44
C GLN A 169 3.16 -31.28 0.48
N SER A 170 3.88 -32.20 1.14
CA SER A 170 5.08 -31.92 1.94
C SER A 170 6.26 -31.49 1.05
N ASP A 171 6.15 -30.32 0.45
CA ASP A 171 7.25 -29.75 -0.33
C ASP A 171 8.20 -28.95 0.55
N HIS A 172 9.49 -29.06 0.24
CA HIS A 172 10.52 -28.20 0.81
C HIS A 172 10.19 -26.73 0.60
N ASP A 173 10.41 -25.89 1.59
CA ASP A 173 9.99 -24.49 1.60
C ASP A 173 10.46 -23.69 0.37
N TRP A 174 11.66 -23.95 -0.16
CA TRP A 174 12.18 -23.27 -1.35
C TRP A 174 11.40 -23.58 -2.63
N ARG A 175 10.92 -24.84 -2.80
CA ARG A 175 10.10 -25.23 -3.95
C ARG A 175 8.72 -24.54 -3.93
N ARG A 176 8.15 -24.34 -2.74
CA ARG A 176 6.91 -23.55 -2.57
C ARG A 176 7.12 -22.10 -2.97
N VAL A 177 8.24 -21.49 -2.56
CA VAL A 177 8.58 -20.11 -2.91
C VAL A 177 8.77 -19.95 -4.43
N ILE A 178 9.55 -20.85 -5.04
CA ILE A 178 9.75 -20.83 -6.50
C ILE A 178 8.44 -20.99 -7.26
N ARG A 179 7.62 -21.97 -6.90
CA ARG A 179 6.30 -22.13 -7.54
C ARG A 179 5.43 -20.90 -7.36
N ALA A 180 5.43 -20.27 -6.19
CA ALA A 180 4.70 -19.04 -5.95
C ALA A 180 5.20 -17.89 -6.84
N ILE A 181 6.50 -17.74 -7.02
CA ILE A 181 7.11 -16.74 -7.91
C ILE A 181 6.72 -17.02 -9.37
N ILE A 182 6.83 -18.28 -9.82
CA ILE A 182 6.46 -18.66 -11.18
C ILE A 182 4.99 -18.31 -11.47
N TYR A 183 4.07 -18.75 -10.60
CA TYR A 183 2.64 -18.48 -10.81
C TYR A 183 2.23 -17.03 -10.62
N ARG A 184 2.88 -16.28 -9.73
CA ARG A 184 2.48 -14.90 -9.43
C ARG A 184 3.19 -13.86 -10.27
N VAL A 185 4.38 -14.17 -10.80
CA VAL A 185 5.21 -13.20 -11.50
C VAL A 185 5.56 -13.69 -12.91
N VAL A 186 6.23 -14.85 -13.04
CA VAL A 186 6.81 -15.27 -14.32
C VAL A 186 5.72 -15.52 -15.39
N ILE A 187 4.70 -16.31 -15.05
CA ILE A 187 3.62 -16.61 -16.00
C ILE A 187 2.85 -15.35 -16.41
N PRO A 188 2.36 -14.48 -15.50
CA PRO A 188 1.66 -13.27 -15.93
C PRO A 188 2.56 -12.31 -16.71
N VAL A 189 3.84 -12.17 -16.38
CA VAL A 189 4.79 -11.39 -17.18
C VAL A 189 4.81 -11.95 -18.62
N GLY A 190 5.03 -13.25 -18.78
CA GLY A 190 5.04 -13.90 -20.12
C GLY A 190 3.74 -13.72 -20.90
N LEU A 191 2.58 -13.93 -20.25
CA LEU A 191 1.27 -13.76 -20.90
C LEU A 191 1.00 -12.30 -21.30
N LEU A 192 1.29 -11.34 -20.43
CA LEU A 192 1.03 -9.93 -20.71
C LEU A 192 1.98 -9.39 -21.77
N THR A 193 3.27 -9.73 -21.72
CA THR A 193 4.22 -9.35 -22.76
C THR A 193 3.83 -9.93 -24.11
N LEU A 194 3.39 -11.18 -24.16
CA LEU A 194 2.93 -11.82 -25.39
C LEU A 194 1.73 -11.08 -26.00
N VAL A 195 0.72 -10.73 -25.21
CA VAL A 195 -0.45 -9.98 -25.69
C VAL A 195 -0.10 -8.57 -26.17
N LEU A 196 0.89 -7.92 -25.52
CA LEU A 196 1.31 -6.57 -25.90
C LEU A 196 2.18 -6.54 -27.16
N ILE A 197 3.02 -7.56 -27.38
CA ILE A 197 4.02 -7.58 -28.46
C ILE A 197 3.49 -8.27 -29.73
N VAL A 198 2.60 -9.25 -29.62
CA VAL A 198 2.11 -10.00 -30.81
C VAL A 198 1.47 -9.06 -31.84
N PRO A 199 1.85 -9.18 -33.14
CA PRO A 199 1.26 -8.38 -34.21
C PRO A 199 -0.25 -8.55 -34.30
N GLN A 200 -0.96 -7.49 -34.74
CA GLN A 200 -2.42 -7.46 -34.82
C GLN A 200 -3.01 -8.63 -35.62
N LYS A 201 -2.34 -9.03 -36.68
CA LYS A 201 -2.78 -10.14 -37.57
C LYS A 201 -2.86 -11.50 -36.85
N TRP A 202 -1.99 -11.75 -35.88
CA TRP A 202 -1.98 -13.01 -35.12
C TRP A 202 -2.78 -12.94 -33.84
N LEU A 203 -3.07 -11.73 -33.35
CA LEU A 203 -3.76 -11.51 -32.10
C LEU A 203 -5.17 -12.10 -32.09
N GLY A 204 -5.87 -12.06 -33.23
CA GLY A 204 -7.21 -12.65 -33.39
C GLY A 204 -7.27 -14.15 -33.14
N LEU A 205 -6.16 -14.87 -33.34
CA LEU A 205 -6.05 -16.30 -33.07
C LEU A 205 -5.45 -16.56 -31.66
N VAL A 206 -4.31 -15.92 -31.35
CA VAL A 206 -3.56 -16.18 -30.13
C VAL A 206 -4.31 -15.67 -28.88
N GLY A 207 -4.97 -14.51 -28.94
CA GLY A 207 -5.66 -13.94 -27.79
C GLY A 207 -6.81 -14.79 -27.29
N PRO A 208 -7.81 -15.15 -28.14
CA PRO A 208 -8.90 -16.00 -27.72
C PRO A 208 -8.46 -17.40 -27.30
N THR A 209 -7.47 -18.01 -27.97
CA THR A 209 -6.95 -19.32 -27.57
C THR A 209 -6.34 -19.31 -26.18
N LEU A 210 -5.54 -18.29 -25.84
CA LEU A 210 -5.01 -18.11 -24.50
C LEU A 210 -6.14 -17.94 -23.46
N LEU A 211 -7.15 -17.14 -23.77
CA LEU A 211 -8.27 -16.91 -22.87
C LEU A 211 -9.07 -18.21 -22.64
N ILE A 212 -9.32 -18.99 -23.69
CA ILE A 212 -9.98 -20.30 -23.61
C ILE A 212 -9.16 -21.26 -22.75
N ILE A 213 -7.84 -21.36 -22.97
CA ILE A 213 -6.95 -22.20 -22.15
C ILE A 213 -7.00 -21.80 -20.67
N LEU A 214 -6.97 -20.51 -20.39
CA LEU A 214 -7.08 -20.01 -19.02
C LEU A 214 -8.44 -20.35 -18.41
N CYS A 215 -9.54 -20.15 -19.12
CA CYS A 215 -10.88 -20.48 -18.63
C CYS A 215 -11.04 -21.99 -18.40
N LEU A 216 -10.55 -22.83 -19.31
CA LEU A 216 -10.59 -24.31 -19.17
C LEU A 216 -9.72 -24.77 -17.98
N ALA A 217 -8.53 -24.22 -17.80
CA ALA A 217 -7.69 -24.51 -16.64
C ALA A 217 -8.40 -24.12 -15.34
N GLY A 218 -9.00 -22.93 -15.28
CA GLY A 218 -9.81 -22.49 -14.14
C GLY A 218 -11.00 -23.40 -13.86
N TYR A 219 -11.72 -23.79 -14.90
CA TYR A 219 -12.84 -24.72 -14.78
C TYR A 219 -12.41 -26.11 -14.25
N ARG A 220 -11.29 -26.65 -14.73
CA ARG A 220 -10.70 -27.90 -14.19
C ARG A 220 -10.36 -27.75 -12.70
N TYR A 221 -9.72 -26.67 -12.31
CA TYR A 221 -9.43 -26.39 -10.91
C TYR A 221 -10.70 -26.28 -10.05
N TRP A 222 -11.74 -25.67 -10.57
CA TRP A 222 -13.03 -25.59 -9.90
C TRP A 222 -13.65 -26.98 -9.71
N LEU A 223 -13.67 -27.82 -10.76
CA LEU A 223 -14.25 -29.16 -10.74
C LEU A 223 -13.50 -30.08 -9.75
N THR A 224 -12.17 -30.06 -9.72
CA THR A 224 -11.41 -30.88 -8.76
C THR A 224 -11.75 -30.54 -7.32
N ALA A 225 -11.91 -29.26 -7.02
CA ALA A 225 -12.27 -28.80 -5.68
C ALA A 225 -13.72 -29.08 -5.28
N THR A 226 -14.65 -29.30 -6.26
CA THR A 226 -16.05 -29.59 -5.96
C THR A 226 -16.38 -31.07 -5.97
N ARG A 227 -15.65 -31.88 -6.75
CA ARG A 227 -15.90 -33.32 -6.89
C ARG A 227 -15.25 -34.19 -5.82
N ALA A 228 -14.21 -33.73 -5.15
CA ALA A 228 -13.53 -34.50 -4.13
C ALA A 228 -14.37 -34.58 -2.86
N LYS A 229 -15.09 -35.70 -2.67
CA LYS A 229 -15.97 -35.97 -1.51
C LYS A 229 -15.23 -36.07 -0.17
N SER A 230 -13.90 -36.24 -0.18
CA SER A 230 -13.04 -36.43 0.99
C SER A 230 -12.21 -35.20 1.38
N LEU A 231 -12.53 -34.01 0.83
CA LEU A 231 -11.79 -32.79 1.18
C LEU A 231 -12.17 -32.32 2.58
N ALA A 232 -11.18 -32.21 3.43
CA ALA A 232 -11.28 -31.53 4.74
C ALA A 232 -10.60 -30.18 4.71
N ILE A 233 -11.12 -29.22 5.45
CA ILE A 233 -10.54 -27.87 5.57
C ILE A 233 -9.34 -27.92 6.52
N ASN A 234 -8.23 -27.35 6.08
CA ASN A 234 -7.09 -27.07 6.96
C ASN A 234 -7.38 -25.81 7.78
N TRP A 235 -8.04 -26.00 8.93
CA TRP A 235 -8.51 -24.92 9.79
C TRP A 235 -7.39 -23.95 10.22
N PRO A 236 -6.19 -24.41 10.66
CA PRO A 236 -5.11 -23.50 11.01
C PRO A 236 -4.71 -22.55 9.86
N ILE A 237 -4.62 -23.07 8.63
CA ILE A 237 -4.28 -22.26 7.45
C ILE A 237 -5.43 -21.32 7.08
N ALA A 238 -6.67 -21.81 7.10
CA ALA A 238 -7.85 -21.03 6.77
C ALA A 238 -8.04 -19.84 7.73
N ILE A 239 -7.89 -20.07 9.03
CA ILE A 239 -7.97 -19.02 10.05
C ILE A 239 -6.81 -18.04 9.91
N ALA A 240 -5.58 -18.54 9.75
CA ALA A 240 -4.40 -17.67 9.58
C ALA A 240 -4.53 -16.76 8.34
N GLN A 241 -5.06 -17.29 7.23
CA GLN A 241 -5.31 -16.50 6.02
C GLN A 241 -6.38 -15.43 6.24
N ALA A 242 -7.49 -15.76 6.92
CA ALA A 242 -8.55 -14.81 7.25
C ALA A 242 -8.05 -13.70 8.17
N GLN A 243 -7.32 -14.06 9.24
CA GLN A 243 -6.73 -13.11 10.17
C GLN A 243 -5.68 -12.19 9.49
N GLN A 244 -4.85 -12.73 8.61
CA GLN A 244 -3.89 -11.92 7.84
C GLN A 244 -4.59 -10.91 6.92
N HIS A 245 -5.71 -11.29 6.32
CA HIS A 245 -6.51 -10.37 5.51
C HIS A 245 -7.09 -9.26 6.39
N GLU A 246 -7.75 -9.64 7.47
CA GLU A 246 -8.33 -8.70 8.44
C GLU A 246 -7.29 -7.73 9.00
N GLN A 247 -6.11 -8.22 9.42
CA GLN A 247 -5.01 -7.39 9.89
C GLN A 247 -4.45 -6.44 8.82
N ARG A 248 -4.47 -6.81 7.52
CA ARG A 248 -4.09 -5.88 6.44
C ARG A 248 -5.09 -4.75 6.28
N VAL A 249 -6.37 -5.07 6.33
CA VAL A 249 -7.45 -4.09 6.24
C VAL A 249 -7.39 -3.14 7.44
N TYR A 250 -7.26 -3.66 8.65
CA TYR A 250 -7.14 -2.82 9.85
C TYR A 250 -5.86 -1.96 9.85
N ARG A 251 -4.72 -2.48 9.36
CA ARG A 251 -3.50 -1.68 9.21
C ARG A 251 -3.66 -0.53 8.23
N PHE A 252 -4.44 -0.74 7.18
CA PHE A 252 -4.78 0.33 6.25
C PHE A 252 -5.61 1.41 6.95
N TYR A 253 -6.66 1.04 7.68
CA TYR A 253 -7.47 2.01 8.42
C TYR A 253 -6.71 2.69 9.56
N ALA A 254 -5.85 1.95 10.27
CA ALA A 254 -5.01 2.50 11.34
C ALA A 254 -4.01 3.57 10.85
N SER A 255 -3.74 3.60 9.54
CA SER A 255 -2.92 4.65 8.94
C SER A 255 -3.61 6.01 8.91
N PHE A 256 -4.92 6.04 9.08
CA PHE A 256 -5.74 7.24 8.92
C PHE A 256 -6.62 7.54 10.15
N ALA A 257 -6.95 6.54 10.97
CA ALA A 257 -7.80 6.70 12.13
C ALA A 257 -7.29 5.84 13.29
N GLU A 258 -7.40 6.36 14.53
CA GLU A 258 -7.12 5.55 15.71
C GLU A 258 -8.18 4.45 15.85
N ILE A 259 -7.75 3.20 15.80
CA ILE A 259 -8.61 2.05 15.99
C ILE A 259 -8.48 1.61 17.45
N PRO A 260 -9.55 1.72 18.27
CA PRO A 260 -9.52 1.23 19.63
C PRO A 260 -9.32 -0.30 19.64
N ASN A 261 -8.58 -0.80 20.62
CA ASN A 261 -8.35 -2.25 20.88
C ASN A 261 -7.43 -3.01 19.91
N GLN A 262 -6.63 -2.35 19.06
CA GLN A 262 -5.55 -3.07 18.42
C GLN A 262 -4.34 -3.20 19.35
N PRO A 263 -3.83 -4.41 19.58
CA PRO A 263 -2.56 -4.57 20.29
C PRO A 263 -1.45 -3.90 19.46
N ARG A 264 -0.93 -2.78 19.95
CA ARG A 264 0.22 -2.11 19.33
C ARG A 264 1.43 -3.03 19.46
N THR A 265 1.67 -3.84 18.43
CA THR A 265 2.84 -4.72 18.40
C THR A 265 4.09 -3.89 18.07
N ILE A 266 4.85 -3.55 19.10
CA ILE A 266 6.14 -2.88 18.94
C ILE A 266 7.13 -3.91 18.39
N LYS A 267 7.44 -3.84 17.08
CA LYS A 267 8.44 -4.72 16.46
C LYS A 267 9.82 -4.07 16.47
N ARG A 268 10.81 -4.78 17.01
CA ARG A 268 12.21 -4.35 16.92
C ARG A 268 12.70 -4.39 15.47
N ARG A 269 13.03 -3.23 14.91
CA ARG A 269 13.57 -3.07 13.55
C ARG A 269 15.10 -3.18 13.61
N ARG A 270 15.63 -4.40 13.53
CA ARG A 270 17.08 -4.69 13.69
C ARG A 270 17.97 -3.89 12.74
N TYR A 271 17.51 -3.59 11.51
CA TYR A 271 18.25 -2.80 10.53
C TYR A 271 18.49 -1.34 10.95
N LEU A 272 17.65 -0.79 11.84
CA LEU A 272 17.83 0.56 12.38
C LEU A 272 18.73 0.61 13.61
N ASP A 273 19.04 -0.53 14.22
CA ASP A 273 19.85 -0.56 15.46
C ASP A 273 21.25 0.05 15.24
N GLY A 274 21.87 -0.15 14.05
CA GLY A 274 23.14 0.49 13.67
C GLY A 274 23.07 2.02 13.63
N VAL A 275 22.04 2.54 12.93
CA VAL A 275 21.79 3.99 12.83
C VAL A 275 21.50 4.61 14.20
N ILE A 276 20.66 3.93 15.00
CA ILE A 276 20.36 4.38 16.36
C ILE A 276 21.63 4.45 17.20
N LYS A 277 22.50 3.43 17.13
CA LYS A 277 23.75 3.38 17.89
C LYS A 277 24.70 4.51 17.52
N THR A 278 24.85 4.82 16.22
CA THR A 278 25.71 5.92 15.74
C THR A 278 25.17 7.28 16.14
N LEU A 279 23.86 7.54 15.97
CA LEU A 279 23.24 8.83 16.30
C LEU A 279 23.18 9.10 17.81
N THR A 280 23.22 8.06 18.66
CA THR A 280 23.11 8.18 20.11
C THR A 280 24.46 8.22 20.84
N LYS A 281 25.59 8.00 20.16
CA LYS A 281 26.91 7.78 20.75
C LYS A 281 27.41 8.89 21.70
N ARG A 282 26.90 10.13 21.59
CA ARG A 282 27.27 11.28 22.44
C ARG A 282 26.06 12.13 22.82
N ARG A 283 24.88 11.54 22.95
CA ARG A 283 23.62 12.26 23.17
C ARG A 283 22.97 11.88 24.50
N SER A 284 22.07 12.74 24.98
CA SER A 284 21.34 12.53 26.24
C SER A 284 20.47 11.28 26.19
N VAL A 285 20.22 10.68 27.37
CA VAL A 285 19.34 9.51 27.51
C VAL A 285 17.94 9.78 26.93
N MET A 286 17.42 11.00 27.10
CA MET A 286 16.12 11.41 26.56
C MET A 286 16.11 11.47 25.04
N TYR A 287 17.16 11.96 24.39
CA TYR A 287 17.30 11.92 22.93
C TYR A 287 17.25 10.47 22.42
N ARG A 288 17.99 9.55 23.08
CA ARG A 288 17.96 8.13 22.73
C ARG A 288 16.57 7.53 22.89
N LEU A 289 15.84 7.88 23.92
CA LEU A 289 14.48 7.42 24.16
C LEU A 289 13.51 7.87 23.06
N TYR A 290 13.54 9.16 22.70
CA TYR A 290 12.72 9.70 21.61
C TYR A 290 13.09 9.06 20.26
N LEU A 291 14.38 8.87 19.96
CA LEU A 291 14.83 8.26 18.71
C LEU A 291 14.39 6.78 18.63
N ILE A 292 14.52 6.02 19.72
CA ILE A 292 14.08 4.62 19.78
C ILE A 292 12.56 4.53 19.62
N ARG A 293 11.79 5.41 20.26
CA ARG A 293 10.34 5.47 20.09
C ARG A 293 9.98 5.77 18.66
N LEU A 294 10.52 6.84 18.07
CA LEU A 294 10.31 7.17 16.67
C LEU A 294 10.60 5.98 15.75
N ALA A 295 11.75 5.30 15.96
CA ALA A 295 12.18 4.20 15.11
C ALA A 295 11.35 2.92 15.26
N ARG A 296 10.77 2.66 16.43
CA ARG A 296 10.02 1.44 16.75
C ARG A 296 8.51 1.62 16.73
N ASP A 297 8.03 2.86 16.78
CA ASP A 297 6.62 3.17 16.66
C ASP A 297 6.13 2.82 15.25
N ASN A 298 4.92 2.25 15.19
CA ASN A 298 4.33 1.87 13.92
C ASN A 298 3.76 3.06 13.15
N ASP A 299 3.52 4.17 13.83
CA ASP A 299 2.80 5.32 13.27
C ASP A 299 3.76 6.47 12.94
N SER A 300 4.62 6.86 13.87
CA SER A 300 5.43 8.09 13.76
C SER A 300 6.46 8.05 12.62
N LEU A 301 7.31 7.02 12.54
CA LEU A 301 8.32 6.93 11.48
C LEU A 301 7.72 6.73 10.09
N PRO A 302 6.74 5.81 9.88
CA PRO A 302 6.10 5.67 8.57
C PRO A 302 5.38 6.94 8.12
N LEU A 303 4.82 7.71 9.04
CA LEU A 303 4.15 8.98 8.73
C LEU A 303 5.14 10.02 8.23
N VAL A 304 6.27 10.19 8.93
CA VAL A 304 7.37 11.09 8.48
C VAL A 304 7.86 10.66 7.10
N MET A 305 8.09 9.37 6.88
CA MET A 305 8.53 8.84 5.58
C MET A 305 7.52 9.12 4.46
N ARG A 306 6.23 8.95 4.72
CA ARG A 306 5.17 9.25 3.73
C ARG A 306 5.14 10.73 3.37
N LEU A 307 5.18 11.62 4.39
CA LEU A 307 5.20 13.06 4.15
C LEU A 307 6.46 13.51 3.40
N ALA A 308 7.62 12.95 3.75
CA ALA A 308 8.87 13.22 3.05
C ALA A 308 8.79 12.76 1.58
N VAL A 309 8.35 11.53 1.31
CA VAL A 309 8.20 10.99 -0.05
C VAL A 309 7.18 11.81 -0.85
N LEU A 310 6.02 12.12 -0.28
CA LEU A 310 5.03 12.98 -0.93
C LEU A 310 5.58 14.37 -1.23
N GLY A 311 6.31 14.97 -0.30
CA GLY A 311 6.97 16.26 -0.51
C GLY A 311 8.00 16.23 -1.63
N LEU A 312 8.83 15.18 -1.67
CA LEU A 312 9.82 14.96 -2.74
C LEU A 312 9.15 14.80 -4.11
N LEU A 313 8.08 13.99 -4.18
CA LEU A 313 7.32 13.79 -5.41
C LEU A 313 6.63 15.08 -5.87
N LEU A 314 6.05 15.85 -4.94
CA LEU A 314 5.42 17.13 -5.26
C LEU A 314 6.44 18.14 -5.78
N VAL A 315 7.56 18.32 -5.09
CA VAL A 315 8.63 19.23 -5.54
C VAL A 315 9.15 18.80 -6.90
N TRP A 316 9.37 17.50 -7.13
CA TRP A 316 9.82 16.99 -8.40
C TRP A 316 8.79 17.14 -9.53
N ALA A 317 7.50 16.88 -9.26
CA ALA A 317 6.42 16.97 -10.27
C ALA A 317 6.09 18.41 -10.69
N LEU A 318 6.39 19.39 -9.85
CA LEU A 318 6.11 20.81 -10.10
C LEU A 318 7.21 21.51 -10.93
N ALA A 319 7.82 20.78 -11.87
CA ALA A 319 8.93 21.27 -12.71
C ALA A 319 8.62 22.57 -13.47
N GLN A 320 7.38 22.78 -13.84
CA GLN A 320 6.93 23.95 -14.61
C GLN A 320 6.18 24.99 -13.76
N ALA A 321 6.10 24.78 -12.43
CA ALA A 321 5.41 25.70 -11.54
C ALA A 321 6.25 26.93 -11.21
N PRO A 322 5.64 28.05 -10.82
CA PRO A 322 6.36 29.23 -10.38
C PRO A 322 7.21 28.93 -9.15
N ILE A 323 8.42 29.52 -9.11
CA ILE A 323 9.47 29.25 -8.11
C ILE A 323 8.94 29.40 -6.67
N TRP A 324 8.12 30.42 -6.42
CA TRP A 324 7.55 30.65 -5.09
C TRP A 324 6.67 29.50 -4.60
N LEU A 325 5.97 28.82 -5.52
CA LEU A 325 5.07 27.70 -5.16
C LEU A 325 5.89 26.49 -4.69
N VAL A 326 6.96 26.16 -5.40
CA VAL A 326 7.87 25.07 -5.02
C VAL A 326 8.51 25.35 -3.64
N ALA A 327 8.94 26.59 -3.40
CA ALA A 327 9.51 27.03 -2.14
C ALA A 327 8.50 26.93 -0.97
N VAL A 328 7.26 27.35 -1.17
CA VAL A 328 6.19 27.27 -0.17
C VAL A 328 5.83 25.82 0.14
N ILE A 329 5.74 24.95 -0.86
CA ILE A 329 5.45 23.52 -0.66
C ILE A 329 6.58 22.87 0.14
N ALA A 330 7.84 23.14 -0.18
CA ALA A 330 8.98 22.60 0.58
C ALA A 330 8.93 23.02 2.04
N ALA A 331 8.63 24.30 2.34
CA ALA A 331 8.45 24.79 3.69
C ALA A 331 7.25 24.12 4.41
N ALA A 332 6.12 23.99 3.72
CA ALA A 332 4.92 23.36 4.26
C ALA A 332 5.14 21.89 4.65
N VAL A 333 5.92 21.14 3.89
CA VAL A 333 6.29 19.75 4.22
C VAL A 333 7.05 19.67 5.53
N LEU A 334 8.03 20.55 5.77
CA LEU A 334 8.77 20.58 7.03
C LEU A 334 7.85 20.95 8.21
N TYR A 335 6.96 21.92 8.01
CA TYR A 335 5.96 22.28 9.01
C TYR A 335 5.06 21.10 9.37
N LEU A 336 4.52 20.41 8.37
CA LEU A 336 3.66 19.26 8.57
C LEU A 336 4.36 18.12 9.30
N ILE A 337 5.61 17.80 8.95
CA ILE A 337 6.41 16.79 9.65
C ILE A 337 6.57 17.16 11.13
N THR A 338 6.94 18.41 11.41
CA THR A 338 7.08 18.89 12.79
C THR A 338 5.78 18.83 13.57
N PHE A 339 4.67 19.27 12.96
CA PHE A 339 3.35 19.24 13.57
C PHE A 339 2.90 17.81 13.91
N GLN A 340 3.11 16.88 13.00
CA GLN A 340 2.76 15.47 13.16
C GLN A 340 3.64 14.72 14.19
N LEU A 341 4.83 15.24 14.50
CA LEU A 341 5.70 14.68 15.54
C LEU A 341 5.36 15.17 16.96
N LEU A 342 4.56 16.22 17.13
CA LEU A 342 4.19 16.73 18.45
C LEU A 342 3.52 15.68 19.36
N PRO A 343 2.63 14.79 18.88
CA PRO A 343 2.08 13.72 19.70
C PRO A 343 3.12 12.77 20.27
N LEU A 344 4.24 12.55 19.59
CA LEU A 344 5.33 11.71 20.08
C LEU A 344 5.90 12.27 21.40
N TYR A 345 6.04 13.60 21.52
CA TYR A 345 6.46 14.25 22.74
C TYR A 345 5.43 14.07 23.86
N THR A 346 4.17 14.41 23.62
CA THR A 346 3.10 14.33 24.64
C THR A 346 2.86 12.89 25.10
N ASN A 347 2.82 11.93 24.20
CA ASN A 347 2.66 10.52 24.54
C ASN A 347 3.87 9.96 25.32
N THR A 348 5.06 10.54 25.12
CA THR A 348 6.24 10.14 25.88
C THR A 348 6.18 10.67 27.30
N GLN A 349 5.70 11.88 27.52
CA GLN A 349 5.56 12.46 28.87
C GLN A 349 4.51 11.74 29.72
N GLN A 350 3.48 11.17 29.11
CA GLN A 350 2.42 10.45 29.83
C GLN A 350 2.85 9.06 30.32
N THR A 351 4.03 8.56 29.90
CA THR A 351 4.50 7.25 30.37
C THR A 351 5.08 7.32 31.76
N LEU A 352 4.76 6.30 32.60
CA LEU A 352 5.24 6.16 33.96
C LEU A 352 6.75 6.32 34.09
N TRP A 353 7.52 5.76 33.17
CA TRP A 353 8.99 5.80 33.18
C TRP A 353 9.57 7.21 33.09
N THR A 354 8.95 8.11 32.33
CA THR A 354 9.40 9.50 32.22
C THR A 354 9.13 10.32 33.49
N ARG A 355 8.11 9.91 34.26
CA ARG A 355 7.80 10.52 35.56
C ARG A 355 8.75 10.05 36.69
N LEU A 356 9.24 8.82 36.57
CA LEU A 356 10.17 8.23 37.56
C LEU A 356 11.62 8.66 37.33
N LEU A 357 12.00 9.07 36.13
CA LEU A 357 13.34 9.53 35.81
C LEU A 357 13.52 11.00 36.29
N PRO A 358 14.56 11.30 37.10
CA PRO A 358 14.83 12.65 37.59
C PRO A 358 15.45 13.53 36.47
N VAL A 359 14.74 13.71 35.38
CA VAL A 359 15.22 14.53 34.25
C VAL A 359 14.37 15.78 34.13
N SER A 360 15.06 16.93 34.09
CA SER A 360 14.38 18.22 33.98
C SER A 360 13.58 18.34 32.68
N SER A 361 12.45 19.04 32.76
CA SER A 361 11.60 19.29 31.59
C SER A 361 12.34 20.05 30.48
N ALA A 362 13.29 20.90 30.82
CA ALA A 362 14.12 21.59 29.85
C ALA A 362 15.00 20.63 29.05
N THR A 363 15.61 19.63 29.70
CA THR A 363 16.42 18.61 29.01
C THR A 363 15.56 17.73 28.09
N GLN A 364 14.32 17.43 28.50
CA GLN A 364 13.39 16.65 27.65
C GLN A 364 12.99 17.44 26.40
N GLN A 365 12.66 18.73 26.55
CA GLN A 365 12.33 19.62 25.44
C GLN A 365 13.51 19.77 24.48
N GLN A 366 14.69 20.00 25.00
CA GLN A 366 15.90 20.17 24.19
C GLN A 366 16.28 18.93 23.42
N ALA A 367 16.10 17.73 24.01
CA ALA A 367 16.29 16.45 23.34
C ALA A 367 15.31 16.26 22.18
N PHE A 368 14.02 16.61 22.36
CA PHE A 368 13.02 16.51 21.31
C PHE A 368 13.27 17.53 20.18
N ILE A 369 13.61 18.78 20.50
CA ILE A 369 13.97 19.81 19.53
C ILE A 369 15.16 19.36 18.68
N THR A 370 16.20 18.81 19.31
CA THR A 370 17.39 18.30 18.60
C THR A 370 17.04 17.16 17.64
N LEU A 371 16.18 16.22 18.06
CA LEU A 371 15.71 15.13 17.19
C LEU A 371 14.96 15.69 15.97
N ASN A 372 14.02 16.61 16.22
CA ASN A 372 13.23 17.22 15.14
C ASN A 372 14.09 18.04 14.18
N GLN A 373 15.09 18.77 14.68
CA GLN A 373 16.06 19.50 13.87
C GLN A 373 16.83 18.58 12.91
N GLN A 374 17.32 17.44 13.39
CA GLN A 374 18.07 16.49 12.59
C GLN A 374 17.19 15.84 11.51
N LEU A 375 15.96 15.45 11.87
CA LEU A 375 14.99 14.89 10.93
C LEU A 375 14.62 15.89 9.84
N ASN A 376 14.22 17.09 10.23
CA ASN A 376 13.89 18.15 9.29
C ASN A 376 15.09 18.57 8.44
N GLY A 377 16.32 18.62 9.00
CA GLY A 377 17.53 18.90 8.26
C GLY A 377 17.79 17.86 7.15
N LEU A 378 17.58 16.56 7.45
CA LEU A 378 17.70 15.49 6.46
C LEU A 378 16.66 15.63 5.35
N VAL A 379 15.39 15.83 5.72
CA VAL A 379 14.30 16.01 4.73
C VAL A 379 14.51 17.27 3.90
N ALA A 380 14.95 18.35 4.54
CA ALA A 380 15.31 19.62 3.89
C ALA A 380 16.36 19.42 2.80
N GLY A 381 17.45 18.74 3.11
CA GLY A 381 18.49 18.40 2.13
C GLY A 381 17.95 17.60 0.94
N LEU A 382 17.07 16.61 1.22
CA LEU A 382 16.44 15.83 0.16
C LEU A 382 15.50 16.68 -0.71
N LEU A 383 14.71 17.60 -0.13
CA LEU A 383 13.82 18.49 -0.88
C LEU A 383 14.61 19.45 -1.80
N VAL A 384 15.73 19.97 -1.31
CA VAL A 384 16.64 20.82 -2.12
C VAL A 384 17.23 20.00 -3.27
N LEU A 385 17.65 18.76 -3.04
CA LEU A 385 18.13 17.87 -4.10
C LEU A 385 17.04 17.53 -5.11
N ALA A 386 15.80 17.33 -4.66
CA ALA A 386 14.66 17.07 -5.54
C ALA A 386 14.31 18.28 -6.44
N SER A 387 14.69 19.49 -6.04
CA SER A 387 14.49 20.71 -6.85
C SER A 387 15.58 20.94 -7.91
N TRP A 388 16.62 20.11 -7.97
CA TRP A 388 17.71 20.20 -8.95
C TRP A 388 17.24 20.28 -10.42
N PRO A 389 16.25 19.47 -10.86
CA PRO A 389 15.81 19.50 -12.26
C PRO A 389 15.16 20.82 -12.70
N HIS A 390 14.78 21.67 -11.74
CA HIS A 390 14.10 22.95 -12.00
C HIS A 390 15.05 24.13 -12.21
N GLY A 391 16.35 23.90 -12.19
CA GLY A 391 17.39 24.92 -12.36
C GLY A 391 17.90 25.52 -11.06
N TRP A 392 19.05 26.18 -11.15
CA TRP A 392 19.78 26.71 -9.99
C TRP A 392 19.03 27.76 -9.20
N VAL A 393 18.20 28.58 -9.86
CA VAL A 393 17.42 29.63 -9.20
C VAL A 393 16.34 29.02 -8.31
N THR A 394 15.63 28.03 -8.77
CA THR A 394 14.60 27.30 -8.01
C THR A 394 15.23 26.56 -6.84
N MET A 395 16.38 25.92 -7.06
CA MET A 395 17.13 25.26 -6.02
C MET A 395 17.60 26.25 -4.92
N GLY A 396 18.09 27.45 -5.30
CA GLY A 396 18.44 28.49 -4.37
C GLY A 396 17.24 29.01 -3.57
N ALA A 397 16.11 29.24 -4.19
CA ALA A 397 14.88 29.68 -3.56
C ALA A 397 14.33 28.62 -2.58
N THR A 398 14.34 27.35 -2.97
CA THR A 398 13.93 26.24 -2.09
C THR A 398 14.88 26.11 -0.88
N LEU A 399 16.20 26.26 -1.08
CA LEU A 399 17.19 26.24 -0.02
C LEU A 399 16.90 27.33 1.01
N ILE A 400 16.71 28.57 0.56
CA ILE A 400 16.41 29.71 1.45
C ILE A 400 15.12 29.46 2.22
N SER A 401 14.05 29.08 1.54
CA SER A 401 12.74 28.81 2.15
C SER A 401 12.80 27.71 3.23
N VAL A 402 13.48 26.60 2.92
CA VAL A 402 13.65 25.46 3.81
C VAL A 402 14.52 25.84 5.03
N VAL A 403 15.59 26.60 4.86
CA VAL A 403 16.46 27.07 5.96
C VAL A 403 15.69 28.02 6.88
N VAL A 404 14.98 28.98 6.30
CA VAL A 404 14.13 29.92 7.08
C VAL A 404 13.09 29.15 7.88
N MET A 405 12.39 28.18 7.25
CA MET A 405 11.38 27.37 7.91
C MET A 405 12.00 26.47 8.99
N TRP A 406 13.14 25.86 8.76
CA TRP A 406 13.85 25.04 9.72
C TRP A 406 14.26 25.85 10.97
N LEU A 407 14.77 27.07 10.77
CA LEU A 407 15.10 28.00 11.86
C LEU A 407 13.85 28.43 12.63
N PHE A 408 12.78 28.80 11.93
CA PHE A 408 11.51 29.17 12.54
C PHE A 408 10.95 28.03 13.40
N LEU A 409 10.90 26.81 12.87
CA LEU A 409 10.40 25.65 13.59
C LEU A 409 11.22 25.33 14.84
N SER A 410 12.55 25.44 14.75
CA SER A 410 13.44 25.07 15.84
C SER A 410 13.51 26.13 16.95
N ARG A 411 13.47 27.41 16.59
CA ARG A 411 13.69 28.51 17.58
C ARG A 411 12.39 29.15 18.06
N VAL A 412 11.32 29.12 17.26
CA VAL A 412 10.09 29.84 17.60
C VAL A 412 8.94 28.87 17.87
N TYR A 413 8.64 28.02 16.89
CA TYR A 413 7.42 27.19 16.93
C TYR A 413 7.48 26.11 18.00
N LEU A 414 8.51 25.26 17.98
CA LEU A 414 8.64 24.15 18.93
C LEU A 414 8.75 24.64 20.40
N PRO A 415 9.60 25.61 20.78
CA PRO A 415 9.65 26.07 22.16
C PRO A 415 8.30 26.58 22.65
N LYS A 416 7.58 27.37 21.84
CA LYS A 416 6.23 27.85 22.18
C LYS A 416 5.23 26.73 22.41
N GLN A 417 5.16 25.75 21.47
CA GLN A 417 4.21 24.64 21.56
C GLN A 417 4.50 23.69 22.73
N LEU A 418 5.76 23.40 22.97
CA LEU A 418 6.18 22.53 24.08
C LEU A 418 5.95 23.18 25.46
N ASN A 419 6.10 24.49 25.57
CA ASN A 419 5.80 25.24 26.83
C ASN A 419 4.28 25.28 27.06
N LYS A 420 3.43 25.42 26.03
CA LYS A 420 1.98 25.45 26.17
C LYS A 420 1.40 24.12 26.63
N LYS A 421 2.08 23.00 26.35
CA LYS A 421 1.67 21.63 26.71
C LYS A 421 2.30 21.14 28.04
N ARG A 422 2.81 22.03 28.86
CA ARG A 422 3.19 21.73 30.25
C ARG A 422 1.90 21.62 31.08
N PHE A 423 1.49 20.37 31.38
CA PHE A 423 0.55 20.04 32.46
C PHE A 423 1.15 19.03 33.38
#